data_6a6bff6f853a53af622785e18e507c85
#
_entry.id   6a6bff6f853a53af622785e18e507c85
#
_cell.length_a   1.000
_cell.length_b   1.000
_cell.length_c   1.000
_cell.angle_alpha   90.00
_cell.angle_beta   90.00
_cell.angle_gamma   90.00
#
_symmetry.space_group_name_H-M   'P 1'
#
loop_
_entity.id
_entity.type
_entity.pdbx_description
1 polymer ?
#
loop_
_entity_poly.entity_id
_entity_poly.type
_entity_poly.pdbx_seq_one_letter_code
_entity_poly.pdbx_strand_id
1 'polypeptide(L)'
;MNVSLISVSPDAEKHMAYCARVSNPNNQDNENYAGLLRYCIKHQHWSIFEQAFMTLEINTTRGLAAQILRHRSFTFQEFSQRYADTNLLDTNIPIPDLRRQDIKNRQNSIDDIPEKQTKFLQERIRQYFNEGMDLYNELLREGIAKECARFVLPLATPTRIYMSGSVRSWVHYIDLRSGHGTQKEHMDIANACKSIFTEQFPTVSEALQWV
;
A
#
# COMPACT_ATOMS: atom_id res chain seq x y z
N MET A 1 -9.81 -2.79 4.33
CA MET A 1 -8.62 -2.67 3.47
C MET A 1 -8.02 -4.05 3.28
N ASN A 2 -7.53 -4.39 2.10
CA ASN A 2 -6.96 -5.69 1.77
C ASN A 2 -5.78 -5.53 0.82
N VAL A 3 -4.76 -6.40 0.97
CA VAL A 3 -3.59 -6.46 0.10
C VAL A 3 -3.43 -7.90 -0.39
N SER A 4 -3.17 -8.09 -1.67
CA SER A 4 -2.96 -9.41 -2.27
C SER A 4 -1.83 -9.41 -3.30
N LEU A 5 -1.12 -10.54 -3.40
CA LEU A 5 -0.07 -10.74 -4.39
C LEU A 5 -0.68 -10.89 -5.80
N ILE A 6 -0.16 -10.13 -6.76
CA ILE A 6 -0.50 -10.28 -8.18
C ILE A 6 0.60 -11.01 -8.92
N SER A 7 1.86 -10.59 -8.72
CA SER A 7 3.01 -11.23 -9.35
C SER A 7 4.30 -10.97 -8.59
N VAL A 8 5.24 -11.89 -8.76
CA VAL A 8 6.61 -11.77 -8.27
C VAL A 8 7.55 -12.36 -9.33
N SER A 9 8.77 -11.83 -9.45
CA SER A 9 9.79 -12.39 -10.35
C SER A 9 10.06 -13.84 -9.99
N PRO A 10 10.06 -14.77 -10.95
CA PRO A 10 10.39 -16.18 -10.69
C PRO A 10 11.77 -16.32 -10.05
N ASP A 11 11.90 -17.21 -9.06
CA ASP A 11 13.16 -17.49 -8.35
C ASP A 11 13.92 -16.22 -7.93
N ALA A 12 13.19 -15.20 -7.49
CA ALA A 12 13.68 -13.82 -7.32
C ALA A 12 14.98 -13.71 -6.52
N GLU A 13 15.10 -14.42 -5.39
CA GLU A 13 16.30 -14.37 -4.56
C GLU A 13 17.51 -14.99 -5.25
N LYS A 14 17.33 -16.13 -5.93
CA LYS A 14 18.35 -16.75 -6.76
C LYS A 14 18.74 -15.85 -7.91
N HIS A 15 17.77 -15.25 -8.60
CA HIS A 15 17.99 -14.32 -9.71
C HIS A 15 18.80 -13.08 -9.27
N MET A 16 18.46 -12.46 -8.15
CA MET A 16 19.24 -11.34 -7.62
C MET A 16 20.69 -11.74 -7.31
N ALA A 17 20.91 -12.91 -6.74
CA ALA A 17 22.26 -13.43 -6.47
C ALA A 17 23.04 -13.76 -7.74
N TYR A 18 22.38 -14.30 -8.76
CA TYR A 18 22.97 -14.51 -10.08
C TYR A 18 23.47 -13.19 -10.66
N CYS A 19 22.64 -12.16 -10.66
CA CYS A 19 23.01 -10.82 -11.13
C CYS A 19 24.16 -10.21 -10.32
N ALA A 20 24.17 -10.41 -9.00
CA ALA A 20 25.24 -9.92 -8.12
C ALA A 20 26.62 -10.53 -8.47
N ARG A 21 26.63 -11.71 -9.05
CA ARG A 21 27.86 -12.46 -9.44
C ARG A 21 28.30 -12.16 -10.87
N VAL A 22 27.81 -11.11 -11.51
CA VAL A 22 28.14 -10.75 -12.91
C VAL A 22 29.66 -10.66 -13.16
N SER A 23 30.43 -10.26 -12.17
CA SER A 23 31.90 -10.17 -12.25
C SER A 23 32.63 -11.48 -11.87
N ASN A 24 31.90 -12.57 -11.60
CA ASN A 24 32.42 -13.89 -11.29
C ASN A 24 31.60 -14.97 -12.03
N PRO A 25 31.72 -15.05 -13.37
CA PRO A 25 30.87 -15.91 -14.20
C PRO A 25 30.88 -17.39 -13.80
N ASN A 26 32.05 -17.92 -13.36
CA ASN A 26 32.18 -19.30 -12.94
C ASN A 26 31.38 -19.66 -11.68
N ASN A 27 30.86 -18.66 -10.96
CA ASN A 27 30.09 -18.83 -9.72
C ASN A 27 28.67 -18.30 -9.83
N GLN A 28 28.23 -17.85 -11.01
CA GLN A 28 26.88 -17.25 -11.18
C GLN A 28 25.77 -18.23 -10.82
N ASP A 29 25.89 -19.49 -11.25
CA ASP A 29 24.87 -20.53 -11.04
C ASP A 29 24.94 -21.21 -9.66
N ASN A 30 25.73 -20.69 -8.72
CA ASN A 30 25.86 -21.28 -7.40
C ASN A 30 24.53 -21.17 -6.61
N GLU A 31 23.95 -22.32 -6.28
CA GLU A 31 22.68 -22.44 -5.54
C GLU A 31 22.78 -21.91 -4.09
N ASN A 32 24.00 -21.80 -3.54
CA ASN A 32 24.18 -21.24 -2.19
C ASN A 32 24.27 -19.72 -2.25
N TYR A 33 23.13 -19.04 -2.31
CA TYR A 33 23.03 -17.59 -2.48
C TYR A 33 22.66 -16.81 -1.19
N ALA A 34 22.09 -17.46 -0.18
CA ALA A 34 21.59 -16.80 1.01
C ALA A 34 22.65 -15.93 1.71
N GLY A 35 23.88 -16.45 1.85
CA GLY A 35 25.02 -15.71 2.43
C GLY A 35 25.36 -14.42 1.67
N LEU A 36 25.27 -14.47 0.33
CA LEU A 36 25.53 -13.31 -0.52
C LEU A 36 24.46 -12.22 -0.33
N LEU A 37 23.17 -12.59 -0.30
CA LEU A 37 22.08 -11.62 -0.08
C LEU A 37 22.20 -10.95 1.30
N ARG A 38 22.47 -11.74 2.36
CA ARG A 38 22.72 -11.20 3.71
C ARG A 38 23.91 -10.23 3.72
N TYR A 39 25.01 -10.57 3.03
CA TYR A 39 26.18 -9.69 2.89
C TYR A 39 25.80 -8.38 2.20
N CYS A 40 25.07 -8.44 1.09
CA CYS A 40 24.65 -7.25 0.34
C CYS A 40 23.76 -6.34 1.15
N ILE A 41 22.82 -6.87 1.93
CA ILE A 41 21.97 -6.07 2.83
C ILE A 41 22.81 -5.41 3.92
N LYS A 42 23.67 -6.20 4.59
CA LYS A 42 24.54 -5.71 5.66
C LYS A 42 25.44 -4.55 5.20
N HIS A 43 25.93 -4.60 3.97
CA HIS A 43 26.85 -3.61 3.38
C HIS A 43 26.13 -2.58 2.50
N GLN A 44 24.78 -2.59 2.47
CA GLN A 44 23.94 -1.66 1.73
C GLN A 44 24.21 -1.65 0.21
N HIS A 45 24.55 -2.82 -0.35
CA HIS A 45 24.71 -3.03 -1.79
C HIS A 45 23.33 -3.20 -2.45
N TRP A 46 22.58 -2.12 -2.57
CA TRP A 46 21.17 -2.15 -2.94
C TRP A 46 20.89 -2.42 -4.42
N SER A 47 21.87 -2.24 -5.31
CA SER A 47 21.64 -2.33 -6.77
C SER A 47 21.14 -3.71 -7.23
N ILE A 48 21.55 -4.79 -6.58
CA ILE A 48 21.09 -6.14 -6.93
C ILE A 48 19.60 -6.35 -6.64
N PHE A 49 19.07 -5.67 -5.62
CA PHE A 49 17.66 -5.74 -5.23
C PHE A 49 16.73 -4.97 -6.18
N GLU A 50 17.29 -4.34 -7.22
CA GLU A 50 16.53 -3.78 -8.34
C GLU A 50 16.35 -4.76 -9.49
N GLN A 51 16.91 -5.98 -9.42
CA GLN A 51 16.82 -6.99 -10.47
C GLN A 51 15.61 -7.93 -10.32
N ALA A 52 14.82 -7.81 -9.26
CA ALA A 52 13.58 -8.55 -9.05
C ALA A 52 12.45 -7.62 -8.62
N PHE A 53 11.21 -7.99 -8.99
CA PHE A 53 10.04 -7.16 -8.84
C PHE A 53 8.91 -7.91 -8.16
N MET A 54 8.03 -7.15 -7.48
CA MET A 54 6.77 -7.63 -6.95
C MET A 54 5.66 -6.63 -7.26
N THR A 55 4.47 -7.13 -7.61
CA THR A 55 3.25 -6.35 -7.82
C THR A 55 2.19 -6.78 -6.83
N LEU A 56 1.62 -5.84 -6.10
CA LEU A 56 0.51 -6.05 -5.18
C LEU A 56 -0.73 -5.31 -5.65
N GLU A 57 -1.90 -5.92 -5.41
CA GLU A 57 -3.19 -5.24 -5.43
C GLU A 57 -3.47 -4.71 -4.01
N ILE A 58 -3.85 -3.44 -3.92
CA ILE A 58 -4.17 -2.76 -2.66
C ILE A 58 -5.58 -2.20 -2.78
N ASN A 59 -6.53 -2.76 -2.05
CA ASN A 59 -7.89 -2.23 -1.91
C ASN A 59 -7.91 -1.30 -0.69
N THR A 60 -8.13 0.00 -0.93
CA THR A 60 -8.03 1.06 0.07
C THR A 60 -9.01 2.20 -0.22
N THR A 61 -8.78 3.39 0.33
CA THR A 61 -9.59 4.59 0.08
C THR A 61 -8.83 5.61 -0.76
N ARG A 62 -9.55 6.52 -1.41
CA ARG A 62 -8.96 7.61 -2.20
C ARG A 62 -8.00 8.47 -1.39
N GLY A 63 -8.32 8.72 -0.11
CA GLY A 63 -7.45 9.50 0.78
C GLY A 63 -6.11 8.84 1.06
N LEU A 64 -6.08 7.51 1.25
CA LEU A 64 -4.83 6.74 1.44
C LEU A 64 -4.09 6.53 0.12
N ALA A 65 -4.82 6.28 -0.97
CA ALA A 65 -4.26 6.17 -2.30
C ALA A 65 -3.39 7.39 -2.65
N ALA A 66 -3.88 8.59 -2.37
CA ALA A 66 -3.14 9.83 -2.60
C ALA A 66 -1.79 9.89 -1.84
N GLN A 67 -1.67 9.23 -0.69
CA GLN A 67 -0.39 9.12 0.04
C GLN A 67 0.51 8.04 -0.58
N ILE A 68 -0.05 6.89 -0.97
CA ILE A 68 0.69 5.76 -1.56
C ILE A 68 1.29 6.17 -2.90
N LEU A 69 0.54 6.84 -3.75
CA LEU A 69 0.97 7.31 -5.07
C LEU A 69 2.14 8.30 -5.05
N ARG A 70 2.53 8.83 -3.90
CA ARG A 70 3.71 9.70 -3.76
C ARG A 70 5.03 8.93 -3.75
N HIS A 71 5.01 7.60 -3.65
CA HIS A 71 6.22 6.76 -3.69
C HIS A 71 6.72 6.59 -5.12
N ARG A 72 7.59 7.50 -5.58
CA ARG A 72 8.03 7.65 -6.98
C ARG A 72 8.87 6.48 -7.50
N SER A 73 9.38 5.61 -6.63
CA SER A 73 10.14 4.40 -7.02
C SER A 73 9.24 3.24 -7.45
N PHE A 74 7.93 3.45 -7.50
CA PHE A 74 6.94 2.48 -7.95
C PHE A 74 6.20 2.97 -9.18
N THR A 75 5.62 2.01 -9.91
CA THR A 75 4.62 2.26 -10.93
C THR A 75 3.25 1.84 -10.41
N PHE A 76 2.22 2.55 -10.87
CA PHE A 76 0.87 2.39 -10.36
C PHE A 76 -0.15 2.30 -11.47
N GLN A 77 -1.18 1.48 -11.23
CA GLN A 77 -2.44 1.53 -11.95
C GLN A 77 -3.56 1.65 -10.92
N GLU A 78 -4.36 2.71 -10.99
CA GLU A 78 -5.44 2.94 -10.05
C GLU A 78 -6.80 2.87 -10.76
N PHE A 79 -7.83 2.38 -10.05
CA PHE A 79 -9.21 2.39 -10.50
C PHE A 79 -9.65 3.82 -10.86
N SER A 80 -10.06 4.00 -12.11
CA SER A 80 -10.41 5.32 -12.65
C SER A 80 -11.89 5.64 -12.45
N GLN A 81 -12.21 6.48 -11.47
CA GLN A 81 -13.55 7.04 -11.28
C GLN A 81 -13.99 8.00 -12.41
N ARG A 82 -13.12 8.34 -13.32
CA ARG A 82 -13.48 9.08 -14.55
C ARG A 82 -14.11 8.17 -15.59
N TYR A 83 -13.61 6.95 -15.67
CA TYR A 83 -14.01 5.96 -16.67
C TYR A 83 -15.08 5.01 -16.13
N ALA A 84 -14.90 4.48 -14.93
CA ALA A 84 -15.73 3.44 -14.35
C ALA A 84 -16.64 4.00 -13.23
N ASP A 85 -17.81 3.38 -13.08
CA ASP A 85 -18.70 3.64 -11.96
C ASP A 85 -18.09 3.14 -10.65
N THR A 86 -18.10 3.96 -9.61
CA THR A 86 -17.60 3.62 -8.29
C THR A 86 -18.33 2.42 -7.68
N ASN A 87 -19.60 2.21 -8.05
CA ASN A 87 -20.39 1.05 -7.61
C ASN A 87 -19.85 -0.31 -8.09
N LEU A 88 -18.87 -0.34 -9.00
CA LEU A 88 -18.16 -1.56 -9.40
C LEU A 88 -17.14 -2.04 -8.35
N LEU A 89 -16.81 -1.21 -7.37
CA LEU A 89 -16.04 -1.56 -6.19
C LEU A 89 -16.98 -1.84 -5.01
N ASP A 90 -16.43 -1.91 -3.80
CA ASP A 90 -17.25 -1.98 -2.60
C ASP A 90 -18.04 -0.67 -2.44
N THR A 91 -19.35 -0.77 -2.35
CA THR A 91 -20.25 0.40 -2.16
C THR A 91 -20.29 0.86 -0.71
N ASN A 92 -19.77 0.05 0.21
CA ASN A 92 -19.69 0.40 1.62
C ASN A 92 -18.47 1.27 1.89
N ILE A 93 -18.69 2.57 2.03
CA ILE A 93 -17.60 3.52 2.36
C ILE A 93 -17.17 3.28 3.82
N PRO A 94 -15.90 2.92 4.07
CA PRO A 94 -15.44 2.62 5.42
C PRO A 94 -15.50 3.86 6.32
N ILE A 95 -16.12 3.71 7.48
CA ILE A 95 -16.14 4.76 8.51
C ILE A 95 -14.76 4.78 9.19
N PRO A 96 -14.10 5.95 9.27
CA PRO A 96 -12.77 6.03 9.86
C PRO A 96 -12.77 5.76 11.36
N ASP A 97 -11.70 5.16 11.86
CA ASP A 97 -11.36 5.16 13.28
C ASP A 97 -11.06 6.59 13.70
N LEU A 98 -11.90 7.13 14.59
CA LEU A 98 -11.74 8.51 15.06
C LEU A 98 -10.71 8.57 16.18
N ARG A 99 -9.70 9.41 15.99
CA ARG A 99 -8.63 9.66 16.96
C ARG A 99 -8.47 11.17 17.18
N ARG A 100 -8.07 11.55 18.37
CA ARG A 100 -7.81 12.95 18.71
C ARG A 100 -6.48 13.40 18.11
N GLN A 101 -6.41 14.65 17.65
CA GLN A 101 -5.16 15.25 17.21
C GLN A 101 -4.15 15.33 18.36
N ASP A 102 -2.93 14.83 18.17
CA ASP A 102 -1.85 15.05 19.12
C ASP A 102 -1.41 16.52 19.11
N ILE A 103 -1.33 17.12 20.30
CA ILE A 103 -0.97 18.53 20.47
C ILE A 103 0.51 18.79 20.17
N LYS A 104 1.37 17.82 20.48
CA LYS A 104 2.84 17.94 20.34
C LYS A 104 3.31 17.54 18.95
N ASN A 105 2.74 16.50 18.38
CA ASN A 105 3.10 15.99 17.06
C ASN A 105 1.91 16.08 16.10
N ARG A 106 1.94 17.05 15.19
CA ARG A 106 0.86 17.29 14.21
C ARG A 106 0.60 16.12 13.25
N GLN A 107 1.52 15.18 13.14
CA GLN A 107 1.38 13.98 12.30
C GLN A 107 0.81 12.79 13.06
N ASN A 108 0.73 12.88 14.39
CA ASN A 108 0.26 11.82 15.25
C ASN A 108 -1.20 12.01 15.66
N SER A 109 -1.83 10.92 16.08
CA SER A 109 -3.18 10.90 16.64
C SER A 109 -3.22 10.01 17.88
N ILE A 110 -4.13 10.33 18.81
CA ILE A 110 -4.28 9.66 20.10
C ILE A 110 -5.66 9.02 20.16
N ASP A 111 -5.69 7.74 20.50
CA ASP A 111 -6.92 6.96 20.64
C ASP A 111 -7.45 7.10 22.08
N ASP A 112 -8.08 8.25 22.36
CA ASP A 112 -8.60 8.61 23.70
C ASP A 112 -10.00 9.23 23.65
N ILE A 113 -10.70 9.14 22.52
CA ILE A 113 -12.06 9.68 22.40
C ILE A 113 -13.03 8.73 23.09
N PRO A 114 -13.91 9.24 24.01
CA PRO A 114 -14.89 8.38 24.67
C PRO A 114 -15.81 7.65 23.67
N GLU A 115 -16.06 6.38 23.89
CA GLU A 115 -16.82 5.50 22.98
C GLU A 115 -18.17 6.08 22.56
N LYS A 116 -18.91 6.69 23.51
CA LYS A 116 -20.20 7.33 23.22
C LYS A 116 -20.06 8.47 22.22
N GLN A 117 -19.00 9.27 22.33
CA GLN A 117 -18.72 10.38 21.42
C GLN A 117 -18.28 9.85 20.05
N THR A 118 -17.43 8.81 20.03
CA THR A 118 -16.99 8.14 18.81
C THR A 118 -18.17 7.61 18.03
N LYS A 119 -19.07 6.83 18.65
CA LYS A 119 -20.27 6.28 18.01
C LYS A 119 -21.19 7.38 17.45
N PHE A 120 -21.40 8.45 18.20
CA PHE A 120 -22.22 9.58 17.74
C PHE A 120 -21.64 10.25 16.48
N LEU A 121 -20.32 10.51 16.48
CA LEU A 121 -19.65 11.14 15.34
C LEU A 121 -19.56 10.20 14.13
N GLN A 122 -19.30 8.90 14.35
CA GLN A 122 -19.28 7.90 13.28
C GLN A 122 -20.64 7.76 12.61
N GLU A 123 -21.75 7.83 13.37
CA GLU A 123 -23.09 7.82 12.78
C GLU A 123 -23.36 9.04 11.90
N ARG A 124 -22.95 10.24 12.32
CA ARG A 124 -23.03 11.45 11.48
C ARG A 124 -22.19 11.34 10.21
N ILE A 125 -20.99 10.75 10.30
CA ILE A 125 -20.14 10.49 9.13
C ILE A 125 -20.82 9.51 8.18
N ARG A 126 -21.42 8.45 8.71
CA ARG A 126 -22.17 7.47 7.89
C ARG A 126 -23.33 8.12 7.12
N GLN A 127 -24.10 8.96 7.79
CA GLN A 127 -25.19 9.70 7.14
C GLN A 127 -24.67 10.56 5.98
N TYR A 128 -23.61 11.34 6.22
CA TYR A 128 -22.98 12.17 5.19
C TYR A 128 -22.44 11.32 4.01
N PHE A 129 -21.85 10.17 4.29
CA PHE A 129 -21.34 9.30 3.23
C PHE A 129 -22.48 8.71 2.38
N ASN A 130 -23.59 8.31 3.01
CA ASN A 130 -24.77 7.84 2.31
C ASN A 130 -25.38 8.95 1.44
N GLU A 131 -25.56 10.14 1.95
CA GLU A 131 -26.04 11.31 1.20
C GLU A 131 -25.13 11.60 -0.02
N GLY A 132 -23.79 11.52 0.14
CA GLY A 132 -22.84 11.70 -0.94
C GLY A 132 -22.97 10.62 -2.02
N MET A 133 -23.17 9.35 -1.64
CA MET A 133 -23.39 8.25 -2.58
C MET A 133 -24.74 8.37 -3.30
N ASP A 134 -25.78 8.75 -2.59
CA ASP A 134 -27.12 8.97 -3.16
C ASP A 134 -27.08 10.08 -4.22
N LEU A 135 -26.43 11.21 -3.90
CA LEU A 135 -26.24 12.31 -4.84
C LEU A 135 -25.39 11.89 -6.05
N TYR A 136 -24.32 11.12 -5.84
CA TYR A 136 -23.52 10.55 -6.94
C TYR A 136 -24.38 9.71 -7.89
N ASN A 137 -25.19 8.81 -7.33
CA ASN A 137 -26.08 7.96 -8.11
C ASN A 137 -27.20 8.73 -8.81
N GLU A 138 -27.71 9.79 -8.21
CA GLU A 138 -28.66 10.71 -8.83
C GLU A 138 -28.05 11.41 -10.04
N LEU A 139 -26.85 12.00 -9.88
CA LEU A 139 -26.14 12.65 -10.98
C LEU A 139 -25.90 11.69 -12.17
N LEU A 140 -25.55 10.43 -11.90
CA LEU A 140 -25.38 9.44 -12.97
C LEU A 140 -26.70 9.12 -13.67
N ARG A 141 -27.82 9.03 -12.94
CA ARG A 141 -29.17 8.80 -13.53
C ARG A 141 -29.62 9.97 -14.39
N GLU A 142 -29.26 11.19 -14.03
CA GLU A 142 -29.49 12.41 -14.82
C GLU A 142 -28.52 12.55 -16.01
N GLY A 143 -27.67 11.56 -16.26
CA GLY A 143 -26.74 11.55 -17.39
C GLY A 143 -25.50 12.41 -17.21
N ILE A 144 -25.21 12.86 -16.01
CA ILE A 144 -23.99 13.63 -15.70
C ILE A 144 -22.77 12.71 -15.84
N ALA A 145 -21.75 13.19 -16.54
CA ALA A 145 -20.51 12.44 -16.74
C ALA A 145 -19.85 12.05 -15.40
N LYS A 146 -19.34 10.80 -15.32
CA LYS A 146 -18.65 10.28 -14.12
C LYS A 146 -17.53 11.19 -13.63
N GLU A 147 -16.81 11.83 -14.56
CA GLU A 147 -15.73 12.77 -14.24
C GLU A 147 -16.22 14.01 -13.47
N CYS A 148 -17.48 14.37 -13.58
CA CYS A 148 -18.13 15.45 -12.84
C CYS A 148 -18.80 14.90 -11.57
N ALA A 149 -19.57 13.82 -11.68
CA ALA A 149 -20.31 13.24 -10.55
C ALA A 149 -19.38 12.83 -9.40
N ARG A 150 -18.19 12.31 -9.68
CA ARG A 150 -17.23 11.85 -8.66
C ARG A 150 -16.78 12.94 -7.65
N PHE A 151 -17.00 14.22 -7.94
CA PHE A 151 -16.58 15.29 -7.03
C PHE A 151 -17.46 15.41 -5.77
N VAL A 152 -18.61 14.77 -5.74
CA VAL A 152 -19.46 14.72 -4.52
C VAL A 152 -19.06 13.56 -3.59
N LEU A 153 -18.18 12.67 -4.04
CA LEU A 153 -17.75 11.51 -3.25
C LEU A 153 -16.74 11.90 -2.16
N PRO A 154 -16.87 11.34 -0.94
CA PRO A 154 -15.90 11.59 0.13
C PRO A 154 -14.54 10.96 -0.17
N LEU A 155 -13.47 11.48 0.46
CA LEU A 155 -12.12 10.91 0.37
C LEU A 155 -12.02 9.47 0.88
N ALA A 156 -12.96 9.04 1.71
CA ALA A 156 -13.06 7.66 2.19
C ALA A 156 -13.61 6.69 1.14
N THR A 157 -14.06 7.17 -0.03
CA THR A 157 -14.55 6.31 -1.12
C THR A 157 -13.51 5.25 -1.47
N PRO A 158 -13.92 3.96 -1.59
CA PRO A 158 -13.03 2.87 -1.97
C PRO A 158 -12.34 3.09 -3.30
N THR A 159 -11.10 2.62 -3.39
CA THR A 159 -10.32 2.53 -4.62
C THR A 159 -9.46 1.29 -4.61
N ARG A 160 -8.97 0.90 -5.78
CA ARG A 160 -8.05 -0.21 -5.99
C ARG A 160 -6.81 0.29 -6.70
N ILE A 161 -5.64 -0.10 -6.20
CA ILE A 161 -4.34 0.23 -6.78
C ILE A 161 -3.59 -1.06 -7.05
N TYR A 162 -3.00 -1.17 -8.24
CA TYR A 162 -1.89 -2.08 -8.49
C TYR A 162 -0.60 -1.30 -8.31
N MET A 163 0.26 -1.76 -7.41
CA MET A 163 1.54 -1.14 -7.06
C MET A 163 2.66 -2.11 -7.40
N SER A 164 3.52 -1.71 -8.35
CA SER A 164 4.63 -2.54 -8.83
C SER A 164 5.96 -1.85 -8.59
N GLY A 165 6.94 -2.58 -8.07
CA GLY A 165 8.27 -2.05 -7.81
C GLY A 165 9.32 -3.14 -7.60
N SER A 166 10.59 -2.72 -7.62
CA SER A 166 11.72 -3.60 -7.31
C SER A 166 11.71 -4.00 -5.83
N VAL A 167 12.39 -5.10 -5.50
CA VAL A 167 12.59 -5.54 -4.11
C VAL A 167 13.18 -4.41 -3.26
N ARG A 168 14.15 -3.63 -3.78
CA ARG A 168 14.69 -2.44 -3.11
C ARG A 168 13.61 -1.42 -2.77
N SER A 169 12.72 -1.11 -3.71
CA SER A 169 11.64 -0.15 -3.50
C SER A 169 10.69 -0.63 -2.41
N TRP A 170 10.33 -1.91 -2.42
CA TRP A 170 9.48 -2.51 -1.41
C TRP A 170 10.11 -2.48 -0.01
N VAL A 171 11.41 -2.83 0.11
CA VAL A 171 12.13 -2.72 1.39
C VAL A 171 12.05 -1.30 1.93
N HIS A 172 12.36 -0.30 1.11
CA HIS A 172 12.29 1.10 1.53
C HIS A 172 10.88 1.56 1.92
N TYR A 173 9.85 1.17 1.14
CA TYR A 173 8.46 1.51 1.42
C TYR A 173 7.98 0.91 2.74
N ILE A 174 8.21 -0.37 2.94
CA ILE A 174 7.80 -1.11 4.13
C ILE A 174 8.48 -0.54 5.37
N ASP A 175 9.80 -0.34 5.33
CA ASP A 175 10.56 0.22 6.45
C ASP A 175 10.04 1.62 6.84
N LEU A 176 9.83 2.48 5.84
CA LEU A 176 9.34 3.84 6.05
C LEU A 176 7.91 3.88 6.59
N ARG A 177 7.01 3.00 6.12
CA ARG A 177 5.57 3.09 6.37
C ARG A 177 5.04 2.17 7.45
N SER A 178 5.77 1.15 7.86
CA SER A 178 5.43 0.34 9.03
C SER A 178 5.91 0.95 10.36
N GLY A 179 6.66 2.05 10.31
CA GLY A 179 7.20 2.74 11.49
C GLY A 179 6.27 3.79 12.11
N HIS A 180 6.63 4.22 13.34
CA HIS A 180 5.94 5.29 14.05
C HIS A 180 5.94 6.62 13.27
N GLY A 181 4.82 7.36 13.32
CA GLY A 181 4.63 8.62 12.59
C GLY A 181 3.94 8.46 11.23
N THR A 182 3.67 7.23 10.80
CA THR A 182 2.78 6.95 9.67
C THR A 182 1.32 6.94 10.16
N GLN A 183 0.40 7.46 9.35
CA GLN A 183 -1.04 7.32 9.61
C GLN A 183 -1.39 5.83 9.81
N LYS A 184 -2.16 5.50 10.85
CA LYS A 184 -2.47 4.13 11.25
C LYS A 184 -2.93 3.24 10.07
N GLU A 185 -3.89 3.71 9.30
CA GLU A 185 -4.45 2.96 8.17
C GLU A 185 -3.41 2.71 7.06
N HIS A 186 -2.46 3.63 6.85
CA HIS A 186 -1.35 3.43 5.92
C HIS A 186 -0.33 2.44 6.50
N MET A 187 -0.08 2.50 7.80
CA MET A 187 0.78 1.54 8.49
C MET A 187 0.21 0.12 8.42
N ASP A 188 -1.10 -0.04 8.56
CA ASP A 188 -1.78 -1.34 8.43
C ASP A 188 -1.61 -1.91 7.01
N ILE A 189 -1.71 -1.08 5.97
CA ILE A 189 -1.41 -1.47 4.58
C ILE A 189 0.06 -1.88 4.43
N ALA A 190 0.99 -1.10 4.96
CA ALA A 190 2.42 -1.41 4.87
C ALA A 190 2.77 -2.72 5.58
N ASN A 191 2.15 -3.01 6.73
CA ASN A 191 2.30 -4.27 7.44
C ASN A 191 1.72 -5.45 6.66
N ALA A 192 0.57 -5.28 6.00
CA ALA A 192 0.03 -6.31 5.11
C ALA A 192 0.97 -6.57 3.90
N CYS A 193 1.54 -5.52 3.32
CA CYS A 193 2.58 -5.66 2.28
C CYS A 193 3.82 -6.39 2.82
N LYS A 194 4.25 -6.09 4.06
CA LYS A 194 5.37 -6.74 4.72
C LYS A 194 5.14 -8.24 4.87
N SER A 195 3.95 -8.66 5.29
CA SER A 195 3.63 -10.08 5.44
C SER A 195 3.78 -10.83 4.12
N ILE A 196 3.23 -10.30 3.01
CA ILE A 196 3.37 -10.89 1.69
C ILE A 196 4.84 -10.89 1.24
N PHE A 197 5.55 -9.78 1.45
CA PHE A 197 6.97 -9.66 1.11
C PHE A 197 7.82 -10.73 1.82
N THR A 198 7.54 -10.96 3.09
CA THR A 198 8.26 -11.96 3.91
C THR A 198 8.06 -13.38 3.39
N GLU A 199 6.87 -13.71 2.90
CA GLU A 199 6.61 -15.01 2.27
C GLU A 199 7.34 -15.17 0.93
N GLN A 200 7.45 -14.10 0.13
CA GLN A 200 8.05 -14.14 -1.20
C GLN A 200 9.58 -14.01 -1.19
N PHE A 201 10.14 -13.34 -0.18
CA PHE A 201 11.58 -13.06 -0.05
C PHE A 201 12.10 -13.40 1.35
N PRO A 202 12.10 -14.69 1.73
CA PRO A 202 12.42 -15.13 3.10
C PRO A 202 13.86 -14.80 3.52
N THR A 203 14.84 -14.98 2.61
CA THR A 203 16.26 -14.69 2.92
C THR A 203 16.51 -13.19 3.08
N VAL A 204 15.88 -12.37 2.24
CA VAL A 204 15.96 -10.91 2.36
C VAL A 204 15.32 -10.45 3.66
N SER A 205 14.16 -11.00 4.00
CA SER A 205 13.40 -10.65 5.21
C SER A 205 14.14 -11.04 6.49
N GLU A 206 14.78 -12.21 6.52
CA GLU A 206 15.67 -12.63 7.62
C GLU A 206 16.85 -11.67 7.78
N ALA A 207 17.50 -11.29 6.67
CA ALA A 207 18.62 -10.36 6.70
C ALA A 207 18.24 -8.95 7.18
N LEU A 208 16.99 -8.53 6.96
CA LEU A 208 16.40 -7.28 7.44
C LEU A 208 15.87 -7.38 8.88
N GLN A 209 15.91 -8.55 9.49
CA GLN A 209 15.37 -8.82 10.84
C GLN A 209 13.85 -8.57 10.92
N TRP A 210 13.14 -8.90 9.85
CA TRP A 210 11.67 -8.75 9.78
C TRP A 210 10.93 -10.01 10.23
N VAL A 211 11.64 -11.11 10.36
CA VAL A 211 11.22 -12.44 10.87
C VAL A 211 12.19 -12.91 11.92
#